data_0505904421c8e8a502667899a7e268eb
#
_entry.id   0505904421c8e8a502667899a7e268eb
#
_cell.length_a   1.000
_cell.length_b   1.000
_cell.length_c   1.000
_cell.angle_alpha   90.00
_cell.angle_beta   90.00
_cell.angle_gamma   90.00
#
_symmetry.space_group_name_H-M   'P 1'
#
loop_
_entity.id
_entity.type
_entity.pdbx_description
1 polymer ?
#
loop_
_entity_poly.entity_id
_entity_poly.type
_entity_poly.pdbx_seq_one_letter_code
_entity_poly.pdbx_strand_id
1 'polypeptide(L)'
;DGKRYIGITLDWDYDRRKVHLSMPGYVKTAITELGHQPPERRQDQPHRHVPPNYGAKTQYATPVDDAPLLDKAAASRIRKITGKFLYLGRAVDSTLLTPLSAIASNQSNPTTDTLAKAEQFLDYVSSQEEAVLTYNASEMILGSHSDASYLCEPKARSRAGGHFFLSNNDPFPPNNGAILNMRKSSKTS
;
A
#
# COMPACT_ATOMS: atom_id res chain seq x y z
N ASP A 1 16.05 -22.93 -12.51
CA ASP A 1 14.76 -22.27 -12.64
C ASP A 1 14.13 -22.05 -11.25
N GLY A 2 14.45 -20.91 -10.61
CA GLY A 2 13.86 -20.54 -9.32
C GLY A 2 12.38 -20.19 -9.51
N LYS A 3 11.48 -21.10 -9.17
CA LYS A 3 10.03 -20.88 -9.22
C LYS A 3 9.49 -20.19 -7.96
N ARG A 4 10.26 -20.17 -6.87
CA ARG A 4 9.84 -19.58 -5.60
C ARG A 4 11.04 -19.01 -4.83
N TYR A 5 10.88 -17.77 -4.33
CA TYR A 5 11.89 -17.09 -3.53
C TYR A 5 11.20 -16.32 -2.39
N ILE A 6 11.59 -16.56 -1.14
CA ILE A 6 11.03 -15.92 0.09
C ILE A 6 9.50 -15.79 0.10
N GLY A 7 8.79 -16.81 -0.37
CA GLY A 7 7.31 -16.80 -0.42
C GLY A 7 6.71 -16.18 -1.69
N ILE A 8 7.51 -15.57 -2.55
CA ILE A 8 7.09 -15.04 -3.85
C ILE A 8 7.21 -16.14 -4.90
N THR A 9 6.18 -16.34 -5.68
CA THR A 9 6.19 -17.20 -6.87
C THR A 9 6.69 -16.40 -8.06
N LEU A 10 7.62 -16.99 -8.80
CA LEU A 10 8.22 -16.45 -10.02
C LEU A 10 7.76 -17.28 -11.21
N ASP A 11 6.99 -16.67 -12.09
CA ASP A 11 6.53 -17.28 -13.35
C ASP A 11 7.25 -16.62 -14.54
N TRP A 12 8.10 -17.41 -15.20
CA TRP A 12 8.99 -16.94 -16.26
C TRP A 12 8.38 -17.22 -17.64
N ASP A 13 8.04 -16.17 -18.37
CA ASP A 13 7.67 -16.20 -19.78
C ASP A 13 8.90 -15.79 -20.62
N TYR A 14 9.72 -16.76 -20.97
CA TYR A 14 10.95 -16.53 -21.74
C TYR A 14 10.65 -16.07 -23.18
N ASP A 15 9.57 -16.55 -23.77
CA ASP A 15 9.19 -16.20 -25.16
C ASP A 15 8.80 -14.73 -25.25
N ARG A 16 8.05 -14.22 -24.25
CA ARG A 16 7.66 -12.81 -24.17
C ARG A 16 8.65 -11.96 -23.38
N ARG A 17 9.71 -12.56 -22.87
CA ARG A 17 10.75 -11.90 -22.05
C ARG A 17 10.15 -11.15 -20.85
N LYS A 18 9.33 -11.85 -20.08
CA LYS A 18 8.64 -11.33 -18.89
C LYS A 18 8.86 -12.24 -17.69
N VAL A 19 8.70 -11.67 -16.51
CA VAL A 19 8.53 -12.44 -15.28
C VAL A 19 7.35 -11.88 -14.48
N HIS A 20 6.50 -12.77 -14.02
CA HIS A 20 5.35 -12.45 -13.18
C HIS A 20 5.64 -12.87 -11.75
N LEU A 21 5.48 -11.94 -10.82
CA LEU A 21 5.64 -12.15 -9.39
C LEU A 21 4.27 -12.17 -8.72
N SER A 22 4.01 -13.19 -7.91
CA SER A 22 2.75 -13.32 -7.17
C SER A 22 2.98 -14.00 -5.83
N MET A 23 1.98 -13.93 -4.95
CA MET A 23 1.98 -14.62 -3.65
C MET A 23 0.67 -15.40 -3.47
N PRO A 24 0.44 -16.48 -4.23
CA PRO A 24 -0.83 -17.21 -4.23
C PRO A 24 -1.22 -17.68 -2.84
N GLY A 25 -2.47 -17.41 -2.45
CA GLY A 25 -3.04 -17.78 -1.16
C GLY A 25 -2.55 -16.96 0.04
N TYR A 26 -1.64 -16.00 -0.15
CA TYR A 26 -1.10 -15.19 0.95
C TYR A 26 -2.19 -14.40 1.67
N VAL A 27 -3.04 -13.70 0.91
CA VAL A 27 -4.15 -12.90 1.46
C VAL A 27 -5.10 -13.80 2.24
N LYS A 28 -5.54 -14.91 1.65
CA LYS A 28 -6.44 -15.87 2.30
C LYS A 28 -5.88 -16.37 3.65
N THR A 29 -4.61 -16.75 3.67
CA THR A 29 -3.94 -17.20 4.90
C THR A 29 -3.87 -16.07 5.93
N ALA A 30 -3.48 -14.87 5.52
CA ALA A 30 -3.39 -13.71 6.41
C ALA A 30 -4.75 -13.33 7.02
N ILE A 31 -5.82 -13.32 6.22
CA ILE A 31 -7.18 -13.05 6.67
C ILE A 31 -7.65 -14.10 7.70
N THR A 32 -7.42 -15.39 7.42
CA THR A 32 -7.74 -16.49 8.35
C THR A 32 -7.00 -16.35 9.69
N GLU A 33 -5.70 -16.09 9.65
CA GLU A 33 -4.87 -15.91 10.86
C GLU A 33 -5.22 -14.66 11.67
N LEU A 34 -5.76 -13.63 11.03
CA LEU A 34 -6.28 -12.44 11.69
C LEU A 34 -7.71 -12.61 12.22
N GLY A 35 -8.36 -13.74 11.92
CA GLY A 35 -9.75 -14.00 12.30
C GLY A 35 -10.73 -13.01 11.70
N HIS A 36 -10.42 -12.48 10.51
CA HIS A 36 -11.30 -11.55 9.81
C HIS A 36 -12.28 -12.32 8.91
N GLN A 37 -13.54 -11.91 8.90
CA GLN A 37 -14.56 -12.47 8.02
C GLN A 37 -14.66 -11.59 6.78
N PRO A 38 -14.43 -12.13 5.57
CA PRO A 38 -14.62 -11.38 4.34
C PRO A 38 -16.06 -10.83 4.23
N PRO A 39 -16.24 -9.64 3.68
CA PRO A 39 -17.57 -9.05 3.53
C PRO A 39 -18.40 -9.81 2.49
N GLU A 40 -19.71 -9.82 2.65
CA GLU A 40 -20.65 -10.43 1.67
C GLU A 40 -20.62 -9.69 0.32
N ARG A 41 -20.36 -8.38 0.36
CA ARG A 41 -20.25 -7.54 -0.84
C ARG A 41 -18.83 -7.08 -1.01
N ARG A 42 -18.36 -7.07 -2.25
CA ARG A 42 -17.02 -6.58 -2.60
C ARG A 42 -16.80 -5.15 -2.08
N GLN A 43 -15.68 -4.94 -1.40
CA GLN A 43 -15.22 -3.62 -0.99
C GLN A 43 -14.24 -3.10 -2.06
N ASP A 44 -14.63 -2.02 -2.75
CA ASP A 44 -13.83 -1.47 -3.85
C ASP A 44 -12.82 -0.40 -3.41
N GLN A 45 -12.89 0.05 -2.16
CA GLN A 45 -12.03 1.12 -1.63
C GLN A 45 -11.25 0.65 -0.40
N PRO A 46 -9.90 0.71 -0.43
CA PRO A 46 -9.05 0.31 0.70
C PRO A 46 -9.08 1.30 1.87
N HIS A 47 -9.64 2.49 1.67
CA HIS A 47 -9.84 3.52 2.70
C HIS A 47 -10.96 4.47 2.27
N ARG A 48 -11.56 5.16 3.24
CA ARG A 48 -12.58 6.18 2.95
C ARG A 48 -11.99 7.31 2.13
N HIS A 49 -12.71 7.70 1.08
CA HIS A 49 -12.41 8.93 0.37
C HIS A 49 -12.90 10.13 1.20
N VAL A 50 -11.99 11.03 1.50
CA VAL A 50 -12.32 12.34 2.06
C VAL A 50 -12.17 13.35 0.94
N PRO A 51 -13.28 13.89 0.39
CA PRO A 51 -13.20 14.85 -0.70
C PRO A 51 -12.43 16.09 -0.24
N PRO A 52 -11.50 16.62 -1.05
CA PRO A 52 -10.83 17.87 -0.74
C PRO A 52 -11.85 19.02 -0.78
N ASN A 53 -11.75 19.92 0.17
CA ASN A 53 -12.59 21.12 0.20
C ASN A 53 -11.87 22.24 -0.57
N TYR A 54 -12.22 22.43 -1.82
CA TYR A 54 -11.60 23.43 -2.70
C TYR A 54 -12.09 24.85 -2.35
N GLY A 55 -11.21 25.82 -2.51
CA GLY A 55 -11.53 27.25 -2.37
C GLY A 55 -11.52 27.78 -0.93
N ALA A 56 -11.08 27.02 0.03
CA ALA A 56 -10.97 27.50 1.41
C ALA A 56 -9.68 28.31 1.62
N LYS A 57 -9.80 29.35 2.44
CA LYS A 57 -8.67 30.23 2.81
C LYS A 57 -7.69 29.57 3.78
N THR A 58 -8.01 28.39 4.30
CA THR A 58 -7.17 27.63 5.24
C THR A 58 -6.63 26.39 4.57
N GLN A 59 -5.37 26.08 4.84
CA GLN A 59 -4.72 24.88 4.37
C GLN A 59 -5.35 23.64 5.04
N TYR A 60 -5.77 22.67 4.21
CA TYR A 60 -6.40 21.44 4.69
C TYR A 60 -5.36 20.43 5.10
N ALA A 61 -5.01 20.44 6.37
CA ALA A 61 -4.49 19.24 7.00
C ALA A 61 -5.67 18.31 7.33
N THR A 62 -5.50 17.00 7.12
CA THR A 62 -6.45 16.01 7.65
C THR A 62 -6.67 16.29 9.14
N PRO A 63 -7.93 16.36 9.63
CA PRO A 63 -8.20 16.58 11.05
C PRO A 63 -7.41 15.63 11.94
N VAL A 64 -7.03 16.10 13.12
CA VAL A 64 -6.42 15.23 14.12
C VAL A 64 -7.48 14.22 14.55
N ASP A 65 -7.10 12.95 14.61
CA ASP A 65 -7.95 11.88 15.09
C ASP A 65 -8.08 12.01 16.62
N ASP A 66 -9.27 12.36 17.10
CA ASP A 66 -9.64 12.52 18.50
C ASP A 66 -10.52 11.37 19.04
N ALA A 67 -10.70 10.31 18.22
CA ALA A 67 -11.46 9.15 18.61
C ALA A 67 -10.81 8.41 19.83
N PRO A 68 -11.59 7.65 20.61
CA PRO A 68 -11.08 6.91 21.75
C PRO A 68 -9.92 5.99 21.42
N LEU A 69 -8.92 5.96 22.31
CA LEU A 69 -7.77 5.07 22.18
C LEU A 69 -8.20 3.61 22.33
N LEU A 70 -7.56 2.74 21.58
CA LEU A 70 -7.74 1.30 21.67
C LEU A 70 -6.99 0.72 22.87
N ASP A 71 -7.47 -0.43 23.35
CA ASP A 71 -6.77 -1.25 24.31
C ASP A 71 -5.50 -1.90 23.72
N LYS A 72 -4.72 -2.57 24.57
CA LYS A 72 -3.47 -3.22 24.15
C LYS A 72 -3.69 -4.36 23.16
N ALA A 73 -4.81 -5.07 23.26
CA ALA A 73 -5.12 -6.21 22.37
C ALA A 73 -5.45 -5.71 20.96
N ALA A 74 -6.33 -4.72 20.85
CA ALA A 74 -6.68 -4.10 19.58
C ALA A 74 -5.48 -3.37 18.94
N ALA A 75 -4.63 -2.69 19.73
CA ALA A 75 -3.39 -2.10 19.26
C ALA A 75 -2.41 -3.17 18.71
N SER A 76 -2.34 -4.34 19.34
CA SER A 76 -1.54 -5.47 18.84
C SER A 76 -2.09 -6.00 17.51
N ARG A 77 -3.42 -6.06 17.35
CA ARG A 77 -4.08 -6.45 16.10
C ARG A 77 -3.69 -5.50 14.95
N ILE A 78 -3.73 -4.19 15.17
CA ILE A 78 -3.30 -3.18 14.17
C ILE A 78 -1.86 -3.43 13.71
N ARG A 79 -0.93 -3.69 14.63
CA ARG A 79 0.47 -3.98 14.28
C ARG A 79 0.62 -5.26 13.47
N LYS A 80 -0.14 -6.32 13.81
CA LYS A 80 -0.16 -7.58 13.05
C LYS A 80 -0.66 -7.36 11.62
N ILE A 81 -1.77 -6.61 11.45
CA ILE A 81 -2.32 -6.26 10.13
C ILE A 81 -1.25 -5.53 9.31
N THR A 82 -0.70 -4.44 9.86
CA THR A 82 0.32 -3.64 9.18
C THR A 82 1.53 -4.49 8.78
N GLY A 83 2.07 -5.32 9.69
CA GLY A 83 3.24 -6.14 9.43
C GLY A 83 3.03 -7.15 8.31
N LYS A 84 1.90 -7.88 8.33
CA LYS A 84 1.58 -8.87 7.29
C LYS A 84 1.43 -8.22 5.91
N PHE A 85 0.58 -7.23 5.80
CA PHE A 85 0.27 -6.63 4.51
C PHE A 85 1.35 -5.67 3.98
N LEU A 86 2.22 -5.12 4.83
CA LEU A 86 3.37 -4.35 4.37
C LEU A 86 4.35 -5.21 3.55
N TYR A 87 4.51 -6.49 3.91
CA TYR A 87 5.32 -7.41 3.13
C TYR A 87 4.73 -7.63 1.73
N LEU A 88 3.45 -7.99 1.64
CA LEU A 88 2.73 -8.12 0.36
C LEU A 88 2.79 -6.83 -0.47
N GLY A 89 2.53 -5.69 0.18
CA GLY A 89 2.52 -4.38 -0.47
C GLY A 89 3.88 -3.98 -1.05
N ARG A 90 4.97 -4.38 -0.42
CA ARG A 90 6.32 -4.11 -0.92
C ARG A 90 6.79 -5.12 -1.96
N ALA A 91 6.35 -6.36 -1.83
CA ALA A 91 6.83 -7.44 -2.68
C ALA A 91 6.09 -7.52 -4.02
N VAL A 92 4.76 -7.30 -4.02
CA VAL A 92 3.91 -7.57 -5.18
C VAL A 92 2.88 -6.47 -5.41
N ASP A 93 2.11 -6.07 -4.37
CA ASP A 93 0.97 -5.16 -4.53
C ASP A 93 1.23 -3.78 -3.92
N SER A 94 1.90 -2.93 -4.65
CA SER A 94 2.23 -1.58 -4.18
C SER A 94 1.00 -0.68 -3.95
N THR A 95 -0.18 -1.04 -4.45
CA THR A 95 -1.43 -0.29 -4.24
C THR A 95 -1.84 -0.27 -2.77
N LEU A 96 -1.44 -1.30 -2.01
CA LEU A 96 -1.70 -1.41 -0.57
C LEU A 96 -0.86 -0.46 0.29
N LEU A 97 0.24 0.11 -0.24
CA LEU A 97 1.16 0.93 0.55
C LEU A 97 0.51 2.22 1.06
N THR A 98 -0.42 2.78 0.31
CA THR A 98 -1.13 4.02 0.67
C THR A 98 -2.00 3.84 1.92
N PRO A 99 -2.99 2.94 1.93
CA PRO A 99 -3.81 2.70 3.11
C PRO A 99 -3.00 2.18 4.31
N LEU A 100 -2.04 1.28 4.06
CA LEU A 100 -1.16 0.77 5.13
C LEU A 100 -0.33 1.86 5.79
N SER A 101 0.19 2.82 5.02
CA SER A 101 0.93 3.96 5.58
C SER A 101 0.03 4.85 6.46
N ALA A 102 -1.25 5.03 6.08
CA ALA A 102 -2.20 5.78 6.91
C ALA A 102 -2.50 5.06 8.24
N ILE A 103 -2.72 3.75 8.21
CA ILE A 103 -2.92 2.92 9.41
C ILE A 103 -1.64 2.91 10.27
N ALA A 104 -0.47 2.67 9.67
CA ALA A 104 0.81 2.57 10.36
C ALA A 104 1.23 3.89 11.04
N SER A 105 0.84 5.04 10.49
CA SER A 105 1.16 6.34 11.09
C SER A 105 0.54 6.53 12.49
N ASN A 106 -0.54 5.82 12.79
CA ASN A 106 -1.27 5.88 14.05
C ASN A 106 -1.04 4.65 14.96
N GLN A 107 -0.21 3.69 14.57
CA GLN A 107 -0.05 2.43 15.30
C GLN A 107 0.59 2.55 16.70
N SER A 108 1.20 3.70 17.04
CA SER A 108 1.73 3.97 18.38
C SER A 108 0.61 4.22 19.38
N ASN A 109 -0.41 4.98 18.99
CA ASN A 109 -1.59 5.32 19.76
C ASN A 109 -2.83 5.15 18.87
N PRO A 110 -3.20 3.91 18.52
CA PRO A 110 -4.31 3.68 17.60
C PRO A 110 -5.64 3.94 18.30
N THR A 111 -6.56 4.48 17.52
CA THR A 111 -7.91 4.86 17.94
C THR A 111 -8.95 3.92 17.36
N THR A 112 -10.20 4.06 17.77
CA THR A 112 -11.33 3.35 17.15
C THR A 112 -11.46 3.69 15.65
N ASP A 113 -11.11 4.90 15.21
CA ASP A 113 -11.06 5.27 13.79
C ASP A 113 -9.92 4.53 13.05
N THR A 114 -8.75 4.37 13.69
CA THR A 114 -7.66 3.55 13.14
C THR A 114 -8.10 2.09 12.95
N LEU A 115 -8.88 1.54 13.89
CA LEU A 115 -9.42 0.19 13.78
C LEU A 115 -10.41 0.09 12.61
N ALA A 116 -11.34 1.03 12.50
CA ALA A 116 -12.31 1.05 11.40
C ALA A 116 -11.63 1.13 10.02
N LYS A 117 -10.55 1.91 9.90
CA LYS A 117 -9.71 1.95 8.68
C LYS A 117 -9.03 0.62 8.41
N ALA A 118 -8.55 -0.07 9.44
CA ALA A 118 -7.91 -1.37 9.29
C ALA A 118 -8.90 -2.47 8.91
N GLU A 119 -10.11 -2.48 9.47
CA GLU A 119 -11.17 -3.42 9.09
C GLU A 119 -11.63 -3.19 7.64
N GLN A 120 -11.87 -1.93 7.23
CA GLN A 120 -12.17 -1.61 5.83
C GLN A 120 -11.05 -2.06 4.87
N PHE A 121 -9.78 -1.90 5.28
CA PHE A 121 -8.64 -2.39 4.52
C PHE A 121 -8.66 -3.91 4.38
N LEU A 122 -9.00 -4.65 5.45
CA LEU A 122 -9.12 -6.12 5.41
C LEU A 122 -10.29 -6.55 4.52
N ASP A 123 -11.43 -5.87 4.58
CA ASP A 123 -12.56 -6.09 3.67
C ASP A 123 -12.14 -5.91 2.21
N TYR A 124 -11.39 -4.85 1.93
CA TYR A 124 -10.87 -4.59 0.59
C TYR A 124 -9.97 -5.72 0.11
N VAL A 125 -8.89 -6.03 0.83
CA VAL A 125 -7.91 -7.03 0.35
C VAL A 125 -8.49 -8.43 0.27
N SER A 126 -9.48 -8.79 1.12
CA SER A 126 -10.14 -10.10 1.10
C SER A 126 -11.12 -10.27 -0.07
N SER A 127 -11.56 -9.17 -0.66
CA SER A 127 -12.53 -9.16 -1.76
C SER A 127 -11.93 -8.85 -3.13
N GLN A 128 -10.60 -8.59 -3.21
CA GLN A 128 -9.90 -8.36 -4.47
C GLN A 128 -9.29 -9.66 -5.03
N GLU A 129 -9.02 -9.66 -6.33
CA GLU A 129 -8.20 -10.68 -6.95
C GLU A 129 -6.75 -10.61 -6.47
N GLU A 130 -6.02 -11.73 -6.55
CA GLU A 130 -4.62 -11.76 -6.17
C GLU A 130 -3.78 -10.91 -7.16
N ALA A 131 -2.96 -10.02 -6.61
CA ALA A 131 -2.12 -9.16 -7.41
C ALA A 131 -0.98 -9.94 -8.09
N VAL A 132 -0.69 -9.55 -9.33
CA VAL A 132 0.47 -10.03 -10.08
C VAL A 132 1.30 -8.84 -10.53
N LEU A 133 2.56 -8.79 -10.10
CA LEU A 133 3.52 -7.78 -10.54
C LEU A 133 4.31 -8.33 -11.72
N THR A 134 4.28 -7.61 -12.85
CA THR A 134 4.97 -8.03 -14.07
C THR A 134 6.19 -7.15 -14.32
N TYR A 135 7.33 -7.79 -14.58
CA TYR A 135 8.53 -7.14 -15.12
C TYR A 135 8.71 -7.55 -16.58
N ASN A 136 8.84 -6.56 -17.44
CA ASN A 136 9.17 -6.74 -18.84
C ASN A 136 10.68 -6.52 -19.03
N ALA A 137 11.29 -7.24 -19.95
CA ALA A 137 12.65 -6.95 -20.38
C ALA A 137 12.75 -5.52 -20.92
N SER A 138 13.86 -4.86 -20.64
CA SER A 138 14.10 -3.47 -21.03
C SER A 138 15.60 -3.23 -21.24
N GLU A 139 15.95 -2.03 -21.65
CA GLU A 139 17.36 -1.58 -21.77
C GLU A 139 17.99 -1.24 -20.41
N MET A 140 17.29 -1.52 -19.30
CA MET A 140 17.74 -1.29 -17.93
C MET A 140 18.01 0.19 -17.58
N ILE A 141 17.36 1.10 -18.29
CA ILE A 141 17.42 2.55 -17.96
C ILE A 141 16.49 2.83 -16.79
N LEU A 142 17.00 3.51 -15.78
CA LEU A 142 16.23 3.86 -14.59
C LEU A 142 15.19 4.94 -14.94
N GLY A 143 13.93 4.56 -14.87
CA GLY A 143 12.78 5.46 -14.90
C GLY A 143 12.29 5.78 -13.48
N SER A 144 11.74 6.97 -13.30
CA SER A 144 11.13 7.35 -12.03
C SER A 144 9.90 8.23 -12.24
N HIS A 145 8.84 7.92 -11.48
CA HIS A 145 7.71 8.82 -11.27
C HIS A 145 7.71 9.24 -9.81
N SER A 146 7.67 10.53 -9.56
CA SER A 146 7.62 11.06 -8.19
C SER A 146 6.58 12.16 -8.08
N ASP A 147 5.93 12.20 -6.93
CA ASP A 147 4.96 13.24 -6.59
C ASP A 147 5.09 13.61 -5.11
N ALA A 148 4.74 14.84 -4.79
CA ALA A 148 4.76 15.33 -3.42
C ALA A 148 3.58 16.26 -3.15
N SER A 149 2.97 16.11 -1.98
CA SER A 149 1.93 17.01 -1.48
C SER A 149 2.45 17.77 -0.26
N TYR A 150 2.23 19.08 -0.26
CA TYR A 150 2.71 19.98 0.78
C TYR A 150 1.66 20.15 1.87
N LEU A 151 2.05 19.91 3.13
CA LEU A 151 1.24 20.10 4.35
C LEU A 151 -0.16 19.45 4.31
N CYS A 152 -0.32 18.35 3.61
CA CYS A 152 -1.60 17.66 3.45
C CYS A 152 -1.93 16.67 4.59
N GLU A 153 -0.99 16.42 5.48
CA GLU A 153 -1.14 15.45 6.58
C GLU A 153 -1.33 16.16 7.93
N PRO A 154 -1.92 15.48 8.94
CA PRO A 154 -2.04 16.03 10.29
C PRO A 154 -0.71 16.55 10.83
N LYS A 155 -0.76 17.62 11.63
CA LYS A 155 0.42 18.30 12.21
C LYS A 155 1.34 18.91 11.14
N ALA A 156 0.75 19.45 10.08
CA ALA A 156 1.45 20.11 8.98
C ALA A 156 2.59 19.27 8.37
N ARG A 157 2.37 17.98 8.19
CA ARG A 157 3.33 17.10 7.53
C ARG A 157 3.07 17.04 6.03
N SER A 158 4.14 16.94 5.26
CA SER A 158 4.12 16.73 3.82
C SER A 158 4.26 15.25 3.50
N ARG A 159 3.82 14.84 2.34
CA ARG A 159 3.96 13.47 1.86
C ARG A 159 4.63 13.44 0.51
N ALA A 160 5.55 12.50 0.31
CA ALA A 160 6.19 12.26 -0.97
C ALA A 160 6.05 10.78 -1.34
N GLY A 161 5.88 10.53 -2.62
CA GLY A 161 5.84 9.21 -3.23
C GLY A 161 6.83 9.10 -4.38
N GLY A 162 7.30 7.90 -4.66
CA GLY A 162 8.15 7.60 -5.81
C GLY A 162 7.96 6.17 -6.26
N HIS A 163 7.90 5.99 -7.57
CA HIS A 163 7.87 4.71 -8.26
C HIS A 163 9.09 4.65 -9.17
N PHE A 164 9.99 3.72 -8.90
CA PHE A 164 11.25 3.55 -9.62
C PHE A 164 11.22 2.20 -10.35
N PHE A 165 11.53 2.21 -11.62
CA PHE A 165 11.44 1.04 -12.49
C PHE A 165 12.54 1.06 -13.55
N LEU A 166 12.79 -0.09 -14.19
CA LEU A 166 13.72 -0.20 -15.30
C LEU A 166 12.95 -0.21 -16.62
N SER A 167 13.34 0.62 -17.56
CA SER A 167 12.67 0.81 -18.84
C SER A 167 13.65 1.03 -19.98
N ASN A 168 13.16 1.53 -21.10
CA ASN A 168 13.92 1.79 -22.31
C ASN A 168 14.36 3.25 -22.38
N ASN A 169 15.32 3.55 -23.26
CA ASN A 169 15.76 4.90 -23.56
C ASN A 169 14.72 5.62 -24.46
N ASP A 170 13.64 6.06 -23.84
CA ASP A 170 12.52 6.73 -24.47
C ASP A 170 12.17 8.01 -23.70
N PRO A 171 11.83 9.13 -24.34
CA PRO A 171 11.35 10.33 -23.67
C PRO A 171 10.13 10.09 -22.75
N PHE A 172 9.30 9.10 -23.09
CA PHE A 172 8.15 8.66 -22.30
C PHE A 172 8.24 7.14 -22.08
N PRO A 173 9.17 6.68 -21.21
CA PRO A 173 9.41 5.26 -21.07
C PRO A 173 8.17 4.53 -20.54
N PRO A 174 7.81 3.36 -21.09
CA PRO A 174 6.69 2.59 -20.59
C PRO A 174 6.93 2.15 -19.14
N ASN A 175 5.88 2.20 -18.35
CA ASN A 175 5.93 1.69 -16.97
C ASN A 175 6.29 0.20 -16.95
N ASN A 176 7.05 -0.17 -15.92
CA ASN A 176 7.45 -1.54 -15.67
C ASN A 176 7.25 -1.88 -14.18
N GLY A 177 7.43 -3.13 -13.80
CA GLY A 177 7.42 -3.52 -12.40
C GLY A 177 8.40 -2.66 -11.59
N ALA A 178 7.96 -2.19 -10.42
CA ALA A 178 8.80 -1.35 -9.59
C ALA A 178 9.96 -2.13 -9.00
N ILE A 179 11.17 -1.60 -9.11
CA ILE A 179 12.31 -2.04 -8.30
C ILE A 179 12.29 -1.41 -6.91
N LEU A 180 11.61 -0.26 -6.78
CA LEU A 180 11.41 0.42 -5.51
C LEU A 180 10.13 1.28 -5.58
N ASN A 181 9.25 1.08 -4.61
CA ASN A 181 8.18 2.02 -4.31
C ASN A 181 8.48 2.72 -2.97
N MET A 182 8.49 4.03 -2.99
CA MET A 182 8.67 4.84 -1.78
C MET A 182 7.42 5.62 -1.44
N ARG A 183 7.13 5.70 -0.15
CA ARG A 183 6.17 6.64 0.41
C ARG A 183 6.71 7.15 1.74
N LYS A 184 6.88 8.45 1.84
CA LYS A 184 7.44 9.09 3.03
C LYS A 184 6.57 10.25 3.47
N SER A 185 6.29 10.32 4.77
CA SER A 185 5.76 11.52 5.43
C SER A 185 6.94 12.25 6.05
N SER A 186 7.11 13.54 5.78
CA SER A 186 8.13 14.39 6.38
C SER A 186 7.50 15.36 7.35
N LYS A 187 8.19 15.63 8.47
CA LYS A 187 7.90 16.78 9.31
C LYS A 187 8.52 18.00 8.62
N THR A 188 7.81 19.11 8.57
CA THR A 188 8.44 20.41 8.40
C THR A 188 9.21 20.69 9.69
N SER A 189 10.51 20.84 9.57
CA SER A 189 11.36 21.36 10.65
C SER A 189 11.06 22.84 10.86
#